data_96a4276fdae3ed48726e5726acc8c4b9
#
_entry.id   96a4276fdae3ed48726e5726acc8c4b9
#
_cell.length_a   1.000
_cell.length_b   1.000
_cell.length_c   1.000
_cell.angle_alpha   90.00
_cell.angle_beta   90.00
_cell.angle_gamma   90.00
#
_symmetry.space_group_name_H-M   'P 1'
#
loop_
_entity.id
_entity.type
_entity.pdbx_description
1 polymer ?
#
loop_
_entity_poly.entity_id
_entity_poly.type
_entity_poly.pdbx_seq_one_letter_code
_entity_poly.pdbx_strand_id
1 'polypeptide(L)'
;MNKIYMAGSGGMLGDSFYDVFKGSHDLKCTDVDVNAAWLTYMDFRDLESYRRDVIDFNPDYLFHLGAYTSLEYCENHPDDTYMTNTIAVENAVYIANELNIPLLYISTAGIFDGEKELYDDWDVPNPLGVYARSKFMGERFVIENANRYLVCRAGWMMGSGPNKDKKFIQKLMKQLKDGQTELNIVNDKDGTPTYTVDFARNCKALIADECWGLYNMVCGGETSRLEVTQELLKILGLESSVKIAEVDSSYFSDEYFAARPPNERLVNRKLNLRHQNHMRDWKVALNEYITDYYQDYLK
;
A
#
# COMPACT_ATOMS: atom_id res chain seq x y z
N MET A 1 -19.67 -4.62 19.54
CA MET A 1 -18.38 -4.68 18.79
C MET A 1 -18.67 -4.05 17.45
N ASN A 2 -17.89 -3.02 17.07
CA ASN A 2 -18.11 -2.36 15.78
C ASN A 2 -17.79 -3.32 14.64
N LYS A 3 -18.53 -3.20 13.54
CA LYS A 3 -18.39 -4.02 12.34
C LYS A 3 -17.58 -3.31 11.26
N ILE A 4 -16.68 -4.02 10.62
CA ILE A 4 -15.90 -3.49 9.50
C ILE A 4 -16.08 -4.40 8.29
N TYR A 5 -16.49 -3.83 7.17
CA TYR A 5 -16.43 -4.50 5.89
C TYR A 5 -15.14 -4.09 5.17
N MET A 6 -14.32 -5.08 4.79
CA MET A 6 -13.03 -4.86 4.11
C MET A 6 -13.06 -5.46 2.71
N ALA A 7 -13.16 -4.62 1.68
CA ALA A 7 -13.11 -5.03 0.29
C ALA A 7 -11.66 -5.01 -0.24
N GLY A 8 -11.26 -6.05 -0.99
CA GLY A 8 -9.92 -6.18 -1.54
C GLY A 8 -8.87 -6.62 -0.50
N SER A 9 -9.25 -7.54 0.38
CA SER A 9 -8.42 -7.97 1.51
C SER A 9 -7.51 -9.17 1.21
N GLY A 10 -7.52 -9.73 0.00
CA GLY A 10 -6.67 -10.87 -0.38
C GLY A 10 -5.19 -10.52 -0.55
N GLY A 11 -4.88 -9.22 -0.65
CA GLY A 11 -3.52 -8.72 -0.84
C GLY A 11 -2.71 -8.56 0.46
N MET A 12 -1.48 -8.08 0.30
CA MET A 12 -0.50 -7.87 1.38
C MET A 12 -1.05 -7.00 2.53
N LEU A 13 -1.77 -5.93 2.21
CA LEU A 13 -2.30 -5.02 3.23
C LEU A 13 -3.46 -5.65 4.02
N GLY A 14 -4.26 -6.49 3.37
CA GLY A 14 -5.42 -7.13 3.99
C GLY A 14 -5.06 -8.02 5.18
N ASP A 15 -3.98 -8.80 5.12
CA ASP A 15 -3.51 -9.61 6.25
C ASP A 15 -3.23 -8.75 7.48
N SER A 16 -2.50 -7.64 7.29
CA SER A 16 -2.15 -6.74 8.40
C SER A 16 -3.39 -6.08 9.00
N PHE A 17 -4.36 -5.68 8.17
CA PHE A 17 -5.63 -5.14 8.65
C PHE A 17 -6.44 -6.20 9.39
N TYR A 18 -6.57 -7.40 8.82
CA TYR A 18 -7.25 -8.51 9.49
C TYR A 18 -6.66 -8.77 10.88
N ASP A 19 -5.34 -8.92 10.98
CA ASP A 19 -4.66 -9.21 12.25
C ASP A 19 -4.81 -8.10 13.29
N VAL A 20 -4.74 -6.84 12.86
CA VAL A 20 -4.86 -5.68 13.76
C VAL A 20 -6.29 -5.49 14.26
N PHE A 21 -7.31 -5.82 13.46
CA PHE A 21 -8.71 -5.52 13.79
C PHE A 21 -9.50 -6.71 14.34
N LYS A 22 -9.15 -7.97 14.00
CA LYS A 22 -9.93 -9.20 14.35
C LYS A 22 -10.19 -9.38 15.84
N GLY A 23 -9.34 -8.86 16.72
CA GLY A 23 -9.52 -8.99 18.18
C GLY A 23 -10.48 -7.95 18.79
N SER A 24 -10.89 -6.93 18.03
CA SER A 24 -11.66 -5.78 18.53
C SER A 24 -12.88 -5.42 17.69
N HIS A 25 -13.03 -5.99 16.50
CA HIS A 25 -14.13 -5.73 15.57
C HIS A 25 -14.69 -7.02 14.99
N ASP A 26 -15.95 -6.98 14.57
CA ASP A 26 -16.56 -8.02 13.74
C ASP A 26 -16.21 -7.72 12.28
N LEU A 27 -15.53 -8.65 11.61
CA LEU A 27 -14.95 -8.43 10.30
C LEU A 27 -15.63 -9.26 9.22
N LYS A 28 -16.02 -8.60 8.11
CA LYS A 28 -16.28 -9.25 6.85
C LYS A 28 -15.23 -8.82 5.84
N CYS A 29 -14.40 -9.77 5.43
CA CYS A 29 -13.27 -9.54 4.54
C CYS A 29 -13.52 -10.22 3.19
N THR A 30 -13.39 -9.48 2.10
CA THR A 30 -13.75 -9.97 0.77
C THR A 30 -12.65 -9.68 -0.25
N ASP A 31 -12.53 -10.59 -1.23
CA ASP A 31 -11.63 -10.42 -2.39
C ASP A 31 -12.10 -11.33 -3.54
N VAL A 32 -11.64 -11.07 -4.75
CA VAL A 32 -11.78 -11.99 -5.90
C VAL A 32 -10.82 -13.18 -5.76
N ASP A 33 -9.70 -13.02 -5.07
CA ASP A 33 -8.72 -14.06 -4.73
C ASP A 33 -8.92 -14.52 -3.28
N VAL A 34 -9.71 -15.58 -3.08
CA VAL A 34 -10.01 -16.16 -1.77
C VAL A 34 -8.87 -17.08 -1.32
N ASN A 35 -7.73 -16.49 -0.97
CA ASN A 35 -6.49 -17.18 -0.63
C ASN A 35 -6.30 -17.40 0.89
N ALA A 36 -7.31 -17.11 1.72
CA ALA A 36 -7.29 -17.35 3.16
C ALA A 36 -8.69 -17.72 3.67
N ALA A 37 -8.77 -18.52 4.73
CA ALA A 37 -10.05 -19.04 5.27
C ALA A 37 -11.00 -17.94 5.81
N TRP A 38 -10.50 -16.78 6.13
CA TRP A 38 -11.26 -15.63 6.61
C TRP A 38 -11.77 -14.70 5.49
N LEU A 39 -11.47 -15.03 4.23
CA LEU A 39 -11.94 -14.31 3.04
C LEU A 39 -13.20 -14.95 2.45
N THR A 40 -14.09 -14.12 1.93
CA THR A 40 -15.20 -14.52 1.08
C THR A 40 -15.08 -13.87 -0.31
N TYR A 41 -15.62 -14.53 -1.33
CA TYR A 41 -15.57 -14.00 -2.70
C TYR A 41 -16.46 -12.76 -2.84
N MET A 42 -15.90 -11.70 -3.41
CA MET A 42 -16.62 -10.51 -3.88
C MET A 42 -15.78 -9.75 -4.90
N ASP A 43 -16.40 -9.41 -6.04
CA ASP A 43 -15.85 -8.45 -6.99
C ASP A 43 -16.50 -7.08 -6.74
N PHE A 44 -15.77 -6.16 -6.13
CA PHE A 44 -16.26 -4.81 -5.81
C PHE A 44 -16.47 -3.92 -7.06
N ARG A 45 -16.12 -4.39 -8.26
CA ARG A 45 -16.43 -3.72 -9.54
C ARG A 45 -17.90 -3.89 -9.91
N ASP A 46 -18.55 -4.97 -9.47
CA ASP A 46 -20.00 -5.17 -9.57
C ASP A 46 -20.71 -4.40 -8.45
N LEU A 47 -21.19 -3.19 -8.78
CA LEU A 47 -21.84 -2.29 -7.83
C LEU A 47 -23.03 -2.96 -7.10
N GLU A 48 -23.88 -3.66 -7.82
CA GLU A 48 -25.12 -4.23 -7.24
C GLU A 48 -24.81 -5.35 -6.24
N SER A 49 -23.87 -6.23 -6.58
CA SER A 49 -23.41 -7.29 -5.69
C SER A 49 -22.66 -6.74 -4.48
N TYR A 50 -21.76 -5.77 -4.70
CA TYR A 50 -21.00 -5.12 -3.64
C TYR A 50 -21.90 -4.38 -2.68
N ARG A 51 -22.83 -3.55 -3.19
CA ARG A 51 -23.81 -2.80 -2.39
C ARG A 51 -24.66 -3.73 -1.53
N ARG A 52 -25.27 -4.78 -2.13
CA ARG A 52 -26.10 -5.75 -1.42
C ARG A 52 -25.31 -6.43 -0.31
N ASP A 53 -24.10 -6.89 -0.57
CA ASP A 53 -23.27 -7.62 0.38
C ASP A 53 -22.82 -6.75 1.57
N VAL A 54 -22.53 -5.46 1.33
CA VAL A 54 -22.20 -4.49 2.38
C VAL A 54 -23.46 -4.17 3.23
N ILE A 55 -24.62 -3.93 2.58
CA ILE A 55 -25.88 -3.63 3.29
C ILE A 55 -26.31 -4.82 4.15
N ASP A 56 -26.24 -6.06 3.64
CA ASP A 56 -26.60 -7.26 4.37
C ASP A 56 -25.73 -7.47 5.61
N PHE A 57 -24.44 -7.12 5.53
CA PHE A 57 -23.54 -7.15 6.69
C PHE A 57 -23.78 -6.01 7.68
N ASN A 58 -24.29 -4.86 7.21
CA ASN A 58 -24.55 -3.64 7.97
C ASN A 58 -23.36 -3.18 8.84
N PRO A 59 -22.24 -2.76 8.22
CA PRO A 59 -21.02 -2.36 8.91
C PRO A 59 -21.10 -0.94 9.50
N ASP A 60 -20.23 -0.66 10.49
CA ASP A 60 -19.98 0.68 11.02
C ASP A 60 -18.89 1.41 10.20
N TYR A 61 -18.03 0.66 9.48
CA TYR A 61 -16.95 1.19 8.64
C TYR A 61 -16.82 0.38 7.35
N LEU A 62 -16.56 1.05 6.24
CA LEU A 62 -16.21 0.44 4.96
C LEU A 62 -14.74 0.71 4.64
N PHE A 63 -13.93 -0.36 4.50
CA PHE A 63 -12.52 -0.26 4.09
C PHE A 63 -12.39 -0.77 2.66
N HIS A 64 -11.93 0.11 1.76
CA HIS A 64 -11.64 -0.24 0.37
C HIS A 64 -10.12 -0.32 0.18
N LEU A 65 -9.59 -1.55 0.26
CA LEU A 65 -8.15 -1.86 0.22
C LEU A 65 -7.69 -2.33 -1.16
N GLY A 66 -8.64 -2.78 -2.01
CA GLY A 66 -8.33 -3.39 -3.30
C GLY A 66 -7.89 -2.39 -4.35
N ALA A 67 -6.91 -2.79 -5.16
CA ALA A 67 -6.46 -2.04 -6.33
C ALA A 67 -5.59 -2.91 -7.25
N TYR A 68 -5.56 -2.63 -8.54
CA TYR A 68 -4.47 -3.06 -9.39
C TYR A 68 -3.23 -2.21 -9.11
N THR A 69 -2.10 -2.88 -8.83
CA THR A 69 -0.84 -2.23 -8.40
C THR A 69 0.38 -2.67 -9.22
N SER A 70 0.20 -3.44 -10.30
CA SER A 70 1.21 -3.71 -11.30
C SER A 70 1.17 -2.58 -12.32
N LEU A 71 2.21 -1.76 -12.37
CA LEU A 71 2.23 -0.56 -13.21
C LEU A 71 2.18 -0.92 -14.69
N GLU A 72 2.93 -1.97 -15.09
CA GLU A 72 2.97 -2.48 -16.46
C GLU A 72 1.62 -3.04 -16.90
N TYR A 73 0.94 -3.77 -16.02
CA TYR A 73 -0.42 -4.23 -16.28
C TYR A 73 -1.36 -3.05 -16.51
N CYS A 74 -1.27 -2.03 -15.64
CA CYS A 74 -2.12 -0.84 -15.73
C CYS A 74 -1.92 -0.08 -17.05
N GLU A 75 -0.67 0.09 -17.50
CA GLU A 75 -0.40 0.72 -18.79
C GLU A 75 -0.96 -0.08 -19.98
N ASN A 76 -0.89 -1.41 -19.93
CA ASN A 76 -1.40 -2.27 -20.99
C ASN A 76 -2.92 -2.46 -20.95
N HIS A 77 -3.58 -2.22 -19.81
CA HIS A 77 -5.02 -2.43 -19.58
C HIS A 77 -5.66 -1.22 -18.88
N PRO A 78 -5.69 -0.05 -19.53
CA PRO A 78 -6.16 1.19 -18.90
C PRO A 78 -7.62 1.12 -18.47
N ASP A 79 -8.52 0.60 -19.30
CA ASP A 79 -9.96 0.54 -18.98
C ASP A 79 -10.23 -0.34 -17.78
N ASP A 80 -9.61 -1.52 -17.70
CA ASP A 80 -9.73 -2.42 -16.54
C ASP A 80 -9.12 -1.80 -15.27
N THR A 81 -8.03 -1.04 -15.44
CA THR A 81 -7.39 -0.30 -14.36
C THR A 81 -8.30 0.81 -13.82
N TYR A 82 -8.90 1.62 -14.68
CA TYR A 82 -9.84 2.65 -14.25
C TYR A 82 -11.11 2.04 -13.63
N MET A 83 -11.61 0.93 -14.18
CA MET A 83 -12.73 0.21 -13.57
C MET A 83 -12.42 -0.20 -12.14
N THR A 84 -11.23 -0.74 -11.89
CA THR A 84 -10.82 -1.24 -10.57
C THR A 84 -10.38 -0.13 -9.62
N ASN A 85 -9.52 0.81 -10.07
CA ASN A 85 -8.87 1.80 -9.20
C ASN A 85 -9.66 3.09 -9.06
N THR A 86 -10.66 3.34 -9.92
CA THR A 86 -11.47 4.58 -9.92
C THR A 86 -12.94 4.27 -9.73
N ILE A 87 -13.59 3.59 -10.69
CA ILE A 87 -15.05 3.37 -10.66
C ILE A 87 -15.46 2.53 -9.44
N ALA A 88 -14.72 1.47 -9.11
CA ALA A 88 -15.01 0.68 -7.91
C ALA A 88 -14.81 1.47 -6.60
N VAL A 89 -13.95 2.49 -6.59
CA VAL A 89 -13.81 3.41 -5.45
C VAL A 89 -15.01 4.36 -5.37
N GLU A 90 -15.53 4.84 -6.51
CA GLU A 90 -16.79 5.60 -6.57
C GLU A 90 -17.95 4.77 -6.02
N ASN A 91 -18.03 3.49 -6.39
CA ASN A 91 -19.02 2.55 -5.84
C ASN A 91 -18.92 2.47 -4.31
N ALA A 92 -17.71 2.38 -3.76
CA ALA A 92 -17.50 2.35 -2.31
C ALA A 92 -17.96 3.66 -1.64
N VAL A 93 -17.76 4.81 -2.28
CA VAL A 93 -18.25 6.12 -1.78
C VAL A 93 -19.77 6.16 -1.76
N TYR A 94 -20.44 5.73 -2.84
CA TYR A 94 -21.91 5.69 -2.89
C TYR A 94 -22.49 4.82 -1.78
N ILE A 95 -21.93 3.63 -1.58
CA ILE A 95 -22.36 2.69 -0.52
C ILE A 95 -22.13 3.29 0.87
N ALA A 96 -20.94 3.85 1.12
CA ALA A 96 -20.61 4.46 2.41
C ALA A 96 -21.53 5.65 2.74
N ASN A 97 -21.85 6.49 1.76
CA ASN A 97 -22.76 7.63 1.92
C ASN A 97 -24.20 7.16 2.16
N GLU A 98 -24.67 6.14 1.45
CA GLU A 98 -26.02 5.56 1.64
C GLU A 98 -26.21 5.04 3.07
N LEU A 99 -25.19 4.38 3.62
CA LEU A 99 -25.20 3.88 5.00
C LEU A 99 -24.78 4.94 6.04
N ASN A 100 -24.34 6.10 5.59
CA ASN A 100 -23.78 7.17 6.42
C ASN A 100 -22.62 6.70 7.32
N ILE A 101 -21.75 5.84 6.80
CA ILE A 101 -20.57 5.30 7.48
C ILE A 101 -19.26 5.87 6.91
N PRO A 102 -18.17 5.91 7.69
CA PRO A 102 -16.87 6.33 7.19
C PRO A 102 -16.28 5.34 6.18
N LEU A 103 -15.62 5.89 5.14
CA LEU A 103 -14.85 5.13 4.14
C LEU A 103 -13.35 5.27 4.42
N LEU A 104 -12.63 4.15 4.55
CA LEU A 104 -11.17 4.13 4.48
C LEU A 104 -10.73 3.76 3.08
N TYR A 105 -9.85 4.57 2.48
CA TYR A 105 -9.27 4.37 1.15
C TYR A 105 -7.75 4.49 1.17
N ILE A 106 -7.08 3.59 0.46
CA ILE A 106 -5.62 3.55 0.37
C ILE A 106 -5.18 4.20 -0.95
N SER A 107 -4.48 5.30 -0.85
CA SER A 107 -3.83 5.99 -1.96
C SER A 107 -2.32 5.69 -1.99
N THR A 108 -1.55 6.40 -2.79
CA THR A 108 -0.14 6.06 -3.09
C THR A 108 0.73 7.30 -3.22
N ALA A 109 2.02 7.18 -2.87
CA ALA A 109 3.05 8.17 -3.18
C ALA A 109 3.26 8.36 -4.69
N GLY A 110 2.97 7.33 -5.49
CA GLY A 110 3.13 7.36 -6.95
C GLY A 110 2.25 8.38 -7.69
N ILE A 111 1.36 9.12 -6.99
CA ILE A 111 0.58 10.22 -7.57
C ILE A 111 1.39 11.50 -7.77
N PHE A 112 2.61 11.58 -7.25
CA PHE A 112 3.52 12.70 -7.43
C PHE A 112 4.48 12.45 -8.60
N ASP A 113 5.01 13.53 -9.19
CA ASP A 113 5.90 13.48 -10.36
C ASP A 113 7.37 13.22 -10.04
N GLY A 114 7.77 13.42 -8.78
CA GLY A 114 9.15 13.25 -8.33
C GLY A 114 10.06 14.46 -8.55
N GLU A 115 9.51 15.62 -8.93
CA GLU A 115 10.28 16.86 -9.12
C GLU A 115 10.67 17.52 -7.79
N LYS A 116 9.92 17.24 -6.72
CA LYS A 116 10.17 17.77 -5.38
C LYS A 116 10.95 16.74 -4.55
N GLU A 117 11.87 17.20 -3.70
CA GLU A 117 12.68 16.33 -2.83
C GLU A 117 11.86 15.57 -1.81
N LEU A 118 10.83 16.20 -1.23
CA LEU A 118 9.97 15.63 -0.20
C LEU A 118 8.55 16.18 -0.31
N TYR A 119 7.55 15.29 -0.42
CA TYR A 119 6.14 15.65 -0.54
C TYR A 119 5.42 15.55 0.80
N ASP A 120 4.68 16.59 1.18
CA ASP A 120 3.81 16.57 2.35
C ASP A 120 2.33 16.34 1.98
N ASP A 121 1.46 16.33 2.99
CA ASP A 121 0.03 16.03 2.83
C ASP A 121 -0.73 17.06 1.97
N TRP A 122 -0.19 18.26 1.81
CA TRP A 122 -0.84 19.38 1.09
C TRP A 122 -0.25 19.62 -0.30
N ASP A 123 0.79 18.88 -0.69
CA ASP A 123 1.34 19.00 -2.03
C ASP A 123 0.34 18.54 -3.09
N VAL A 124 0.36 19.22 -4.22
CA VAL A 124 -0.53 18.95 -5.34
C VAL A 124 0.00 17.76 -6.15
N PRO A 125 -0.78 16.68 -6.31
CA PRO A 125 -0.38 15.54 -7.13
C PRO A 125 -0.25 15.88 -8.62
N ASN A 126 0.73 15.24 -9.30
CA ASN A 126 0.92 15.29 -10.74
C ASN A 126 1.27 13.86 -11.26
N PRO A 127 0.28 12.96 -11.40
CA PRO A 127 0.52 11.55 -11.71
C PRO A 127 1.01 11.31 -13.14
N LEU A 128 2.06 10.49 -13.30
CA LEU A 128 2.72 10.24 -14.58
C LEU A 128 2.07 9.13 -15.42
N GLY A 129 1.81 7.96 -14.82
CA GLY A 129 1.31 6.77 -15.52
C GLY A 129 -0.18 6.46 -15.26
N VAL A 130 -0.73 5.45 -15.94
CA VAL A 130 -2.13 5.02 -15.81
C VAL A 130 -2.46 4.60 -14.38
N TYR A 131 -1.59 3.80 -13.74
CA TYR A 131 -1.76 3.43 -12.32
C TYR A 131 -1.93 4.66 -11.43
N ALA A 132 -0.98 5.58 -11.52
CA ALA A 132 -0.97 6.77 -10.68
C ALA A 132 -2.20 7.66 -10.91
N ARG A 133 -2.56 7.87 -12.19
CA ARG A 133 -3.75 8.65 -12.57
C ARG A 133 -5.03 8.00 -12.05
N SER A 134 -5.20 6.68 -12.23
CA SER A 134 -6.39 5.96 -11.76
C SER A 134 -6.54 6.00 -10.24
N LYS A 135 -5.43 5.86 -9.49
CA LYS A 135 -5.41 5.99 -8.03
C LYS A 135 -5.74 7.41 -7.57
N PHE A 136 -5.18 8.41 -8.26
CA PHE A 136 -5.45 9.82 -7.95
C PHE A 136 -6.90 10.22 -8.24
N MET A 137 -7.51 9.72 -9.32
CA MET A 137 -8.93 9.97 -9.60
C MET A 137 -9.82 9.37 -8.51
N GLY A 138 -9.53 8.15 -8.04
CA GLY A 138 -10.22 7.57 -6.89
C GLY A 138 -10.03 8.39 -5.61
N GLU A 139 -8.80 8.85 -5.30
CA GLU A 139 -8.51 9.71 -4.16
C GLU A 139 -9.34 11.00 -4.19
N ARG A 140 -9.33 11.69 -5.33
CA ARG A 140 -10.10 12.91 -5.52
C ARG A 140 -11.59 12.68 -5.32
N PHE A 141 -12.14 11.61 -5.93
CA PHE A 141 -13.55 11.31 -5.79
C PHE A 141 -13.95 11.08 -4.33
N VAL A 142 -13.13 10.33 -3.56
CA VAL A 142 -13.35 10.14 -2.12
C VAL A 142 -13.36 11.47 -1.38
N ILE A 143 -12.37 12.33 -1.60
CA ILE A 143 -12.24 13.62 -0.90
C ILE A 143 -13.40 14.57 -1.22
N GLU A 144 -13.85 14.59 -2.47
CA GLU A 144 -14.87 15.51 -2.95
C GLU A 144 -16.30 15.04 -2.62
N ASN A 145 -16.53 13.71 -2.47
CA ASN A 145 -17.88 13.14 -2.43
C ASN A 145 -18.19 12.31 -1.17
N ALA A 146 -17.22 11.76 -0.44
CA ALA A 146 -17.52 10.97 0.73
C ALA A 146 -17.88 11.85 1.94
N ASN A 147 -18.98 11.52 2.65
CA ASN A 147 -19.43 12.24 3.85
C ASN A 147 -18.40 12.23 4.97
N ARG A 148 -17.76 11.08 5.19
CA ARG A 148 -16.65 10.89 6.14
C ARG A 148 -15.64 9.94 5.52
N TYR A 149 -14.36 10.29 5.54
CA TYR A 149 -13.33 9.47 4.94
C TYR A 149 -12.01 9.52 5.72
N LEU A 150 -11.25 8.44 5.58
CA LEU A 150 -9.84 8.35 5.91
C LEU A 150 -9.08 7.91 4.65
N VAL A 151 -8.37 8.84 4.01
CA VAL A 151 -7.51 8.57 2.86
C VAL A 151 -6.07 8.52 3.35
N CYS A 152 -5.38 7.41 3.11
CA CYS A 152 -4.00 7.23 3.54
C CYS A 152 -3.11 6.95 2.31
N ARG A 153 -2.17 7.85 2.02
CA ARG A 153 -1.18 7.68 0.98
C ARG A 153 -0.02 6.86 1.51
N ALA A 154 0.18 5.69 0.91
CA ALA A 154 1.29 4.80 1.24
C ALA A 154 2.46 4.97 0.27
N GLY A 155 3.68 4.72 0.73
CA GLY A 155 4.88 4.64 -0.09
C GLY A 155 5.15 3.20 -0.55
N TRP A 156 6.42 2.79 -0.54
CA TRP A 156 6.85 1.45 -0.93
C TRP A 156 6.44 0.40 0.11
N MET A 157 5.32 -0.26 -0.12
CA MET A 157 4.80 -1.25 0.83
C MET A 157 5.69 -2.49 0.95
N MET A 158 5.83 -2.97 2.18
CA MET A 158 6.41 -4.26 2.56
C MET A 158 5.56 -4.89 3.67
N GLY A 159 5.31 -6.21 3.61
CA GLY A 159 4.49 -6.92 4.60
C GLY A 159 3.98 -8.27 4.14
N SER A 160 3.33 -9.03 5.01
CA SER A 160 2.68 -10.33 4.76
C SER A 160 3.59 -11.44 4.21
N GLY A 161 4.90 -11.21 4.12
CA GLY A 161 5.89 -12.21 3.76
C GLY A 161 5.81 -12.73 2.32
N PRO A 162 6.55 -13.81 2.02
CA PRO A 162 6.86 -14.25 0.65
C PRO A 162 5.65 -14.69 -0.17
N ASN A 163 4.55 -15.07 0.46
CA ASN A 163 3.38 -15.58 -0.25
C ASN A 163 2.52 -14.46 -0.86
N LYS A 164 2.52 -13.28 -0.24
CA LYS A 164 1.67 -12.14 -0.66
C LYS A 164 2.47 -10.91 -1.10
N ASP A 165 3.67 -10.70 -0.57
CA ASP A 165 4.56 -9.65 -1.05
C ASP A 165 5.07 -10.00 -2.45
N LYS A 166 4.73 -9.18 -3.43
CA LYS A 166 5.21 -9.27 -4.82
C LYS A 166 6.07 -8.07 -5.20
N LYS A 167 6.52 -7.31 -4.18
CA LYS A 167 7.22 -6.04 -4.33
C LYS A 167 8.76 -6.20 -4.24
N PHE A 168 9.44 -5.10 -4.04
CA PHE A 168 10.88 -5.00 -4.12
C PHE A 168 11.63 -5.95 -3.16
N ILE A 169 11.21 -5.98 -1.88
CA ILE A 169 11.88 -6.82 -0.87
C ILE A 169 11.77 -8.31 -1.25
N GLN A 170 10.58 -8.78 -1.60
CA GLN A 170 10.38 -10.18 -2.01
C GLN A 170 11.17 -10.52 -3.26
N LYS A 171 11.28 -9.61 -4.23
CA LYS A 171 12.09 -9.84 -5.44
C LYS A 171 13.57 -10.01 -5.10
N LEU A 172 14.10 -9.20 -4.18
CA LEU A 172 15.48 -9.36 -3.70
C LEU A 172 15.67 -10.66 -2.93
N MET A 173 14.79 -10.98 -2.00
CA MET A 173 14.83 -12.21 -1.22
C MET A 173 14.78 -13.45 -2.12
N LYS A 174 13.99 -13.41 -3.20
CA LYS A 174 13.94 -14.49 -4.19
C LYS A 174 15.27 -14.65 -4.93
N GLN A 175 15.88 -13.56 -5.41
CA GLN A 175 17.19 -13.59 -6.07
C GLN A 175 18.27 -14.19 -5.14
N LEU A 176 18.29 -13.80 -3.87
CA LEU A 176 19.20 -14.33 -2.87
C LEU A 176 18.96 -15.84 -2.64
N LYS A 177 17.69 -16.27 -2.54
CA LYS A 177 17.32 -17.69 -2.42
C LYS A 177 17.74 -18.51 -3.63
N ASP A 178 17.67 -17.94 -4.82
CA ASP A 178 18.10 -18.56 -6.09
C ASP A 178 19.64 -18.58 -6.22
N GLY A 179 20.39 -18.13 -5.19
CA GLY A 179 21.85 -18.19 -5.10
C GLY A 179 22.58 -17.06 -5.83
N GLN A 180 21.91 -15.96 -6.17
CA GLN A 180 22.58 -14.81 -6.79
C GLN A 180 23.52 -14.13 -5.78
N THR A 181 24.77 -13.90 -6.20
CA THR A 181 25.81 -13.21 -5.43
C THR A 181 26.11 -11.80 -5.94
N GLU A 182 25.41 -11.34 -6.96
CA GLU A 182 25.44 -9.97 -7.46
C GLU A 182 24.00 -9.50 -7.76
N LEU A 183 23.63 -8.34 -7.22
CA LEU A 183 22.32 -7.73 -7.38
C LEU A 183 22.46 -6.41 -8.14
N ASN A 184 21.75 -6.26 -9.26
CA ASN A 184 21.65 -4.98 -9.96
C ASN A 184 20.58 -4.11 -9.29
N ILE A 185 20.99 -2.99 -8.71
CA ILE A 185 20.11 -2.11 -7.94
C ILE A 185 20.14 -0.69 -8.52
N VAL A 186 18.93 -0.15 -8.77
CA VAL A 186 18.81 1.22 -9.28
C VAL A 186 19.24 2.22 -8.20
N ASN A 187 20.05 3.22 -8.60
CA ASN A 187 20.57 4.26 -7.72
C ASN A 187 19.88 5.62 -7.93
N ASP A 188 18.91 5.69 -8.84
CA ASP A 188 18.15 6.89 -9.24
C ASP A 188 16.67 6.84 -8.81
N LYS A 189 16.33 6.01 -7.81
CA LYS A 189 14.96 5.89 -7.26
C LYS A 189 14.97 6.10 -5.75
N ASP A 190 14.35 7.22 -5.38
CA ASP A 190 14.13 7.64 -4.01
C ASP A 190 12.69 7.40 -3.57
N GLY A 191 12.47 7.10 -2.30
CA GLY A 191 11.13 6.88 -1.79
C GLY A 191 11.12 6.58 -0.29
N THR A 192 9.94 6.26 0.21
CA THR A 192 9.75 5.94 1.63
C THR A 192 9.06 4.59 1.78
N PRO A 193 9.66 3.62 2.49
CA PRO A 193 8.99 2.35 2.79
C PRO A 193 7.72 2.54 3.62
N THR A 194 6.79 1.60 3.51
CA THR A 194 5.57 1.53 4.31
C THR A 194 5.37 0.11 4.79
N TYR A 195 5.57 -0.12 6.09
CA TYR A 195 5.31 -1.42 6.70
C TYR A 195 3.81 -1.58 6.99
N THR A 196 3.21 -2.61 6.42
CA THR A 196 1.75 -2.79 6.45
C THR A 196 1.18 -2.95 7.85
N VAL A 197 1.93 -3.52 8.79
CA VAL A 197 1.49 -3.68 10.19
C VAL A 197 1.41 -2.32 10.91
N ASP A 198 2.44 -1.47 10.75
CA ASP A 198 2.44 -0.12 11.33
C ASP A 198 1.35 0.74 10.70
N PHE A 199 1.17 0.61 9.39
CA PHE A 199 0.12 1.29 8.65
C PHE A 199 -1.28 0.93 9.17
N ALA A 200 -1.58 -0.36 9.33
CA ALA A 200 -2.86 -0.82 9.87
C ALA A 200 -3.08 -0.37 11.32
N ARG A 201 -2.03 -0.39 12.17
CA ARG A 201 -2.08 0.12 13.55
C ARG A 201 -2.35 1.62 13.59
N ASN A 202 -1.70 2.39 12.73
CA ASN A 202 -1.93 3.84 12.67
C ASN A 202 -3.34 4.18 12.15
N CYS A 203 -3.85 3.46 11.14
CA CYS A 203 -5.25 3.59 10.71
C CYS A 203 -6.22 3.31 11.87
N LYS A 204 -5.97 2.26 12.67
CA LYS A 204 -6.81 1.93 13.84
C LYS A 204 -6.80 3.04 14.89
N ALA A 205 -5.66 3.66 15.16
CA ALA A 205 -5.56 4.80 16.07
C ALA A 205 -6.35 6.01 15.56
N LEU A 206 -6.19 6.37 14.28
CA LEU A 206 -6.94 7.48 13.67
C LEU A 206 -8.46 7.26 13.70
N ILE A 207 -8.91 6.03 13.46
CA ILE A 207 -10.34 5.68 13.53
C ILE A 207 -10.86 5.79 14.96
N ALA A 208 -10.10 5.29 15.96
CA ALA A 208 -10.48 5.35 17.37
C ALA A 208 -10.60 6.79 17.88
N ASP A 209 -9.76 7.70 17.37
CA ASP A 209 -9.74 9.13 17.73
C ASP A 209 -10.59 9.98 16.77
N GLU A 210 -11.34 9.37 15.87
CA GLU A 210 -12.17 10.04 14.83
C GLU A 210 -11.41 11.10 14.02
N CYS A 211 -10.12 10.86 13.76
CA CYS A 211 -9.23 11.75 13.01
C CYS A 211 -9.37 11.56 11.49
N TRP A 212 -10.53 11.93 10.96
CA TRP A 212 -10.87 11.81 9.54
C TRP A 212 -10.07 12.78 8.64
N GLY A 213 -9.98 12.42 7.36
CA GLY A 213 -9.34 13.23 6.32
C GLY A 213 -8.22 12.52 5.56
N LEU A 214 -7.39 13.29 4.86
CA LEU A 214 -6.25 12.83 4.07
C LEU A 214 -4.96 12.89 4.90
N TYR A 215 -4.14 11.84 4.79
CA TYR A 215 -2.84 11.72 5.43
C TYR A 215 -1.82 11.01 4.53
N ASN A 216 -0.60 11.54 4.47
CA ASN A 216 0.57 10.73 4.13
C ASN A 216 0.85 9.79 5.31
N MET A 217 1.12 8.50 5.03
CA MET A 217 1.32 7.50 6.07
C MET A 217 2.40 6.50 5.63
N VAL A 218 3.64 6.86 5.90
CA VAL A 218 4.85 6.11 5.51
C VAL A 218 5.76 5.94 6.73
N CYS A 219 6.72 5.02 6.67
CA CYS A 219 7.74 4.90 7.71
C CYS A 219 8.54 6.21 7.84
N GLY A 220 9.12 6.46 9.00
CA GLY A 220 10.06 7.56 9.20
C GLY A 220 11.39 7.30 8.48
N GLY A 221 12.08 8.39 8.14
CA GLY A 221 13.37 8.34 7.45
C GLY A 221 13.26 8.35 5.91
N GLU A 222 14.16 9.09 5.31
CA GLU A 222 14.30 9.14 3.84
C GLU A 222 15.21 8.00 3.39
N THR A 223 14.99 7.46 2.20
CA THR A 223 15.83 6.38 1.67
C THR A 223 15.73 6.25 0.14
N SER A 224 16.54 5.35 -0.41
CA SER A 224 16.57 4.95 -1.81
C SER A 224 16.45 3.44 -1.94
N ARG A 225 16.26 2.93 -3.16
CA ARG A 225 16.31 1.48 -3.41
C ARG A 225 17.66 0.88 -3.03
N LEU A 226 18.73 1.64 -3.27
CA LEU A 226 20.10 1.24 -2.94
C LEU A 226 20.26 1.06 -1.43
N GLU A 227 19.89 2.07 -0.63
CA GLU A 227 20.02 2.02 0.82
C GLU A 227 19.15 0.94 1.47
N VAL A 228 17.92 0.73 0.95
CA VAL A 228 17.06 -0.38 1.42
C VAL A 228 17.75 -1.72 1.16
N THR A 229 18.41 -1.90 0.00
CA THR A 229 19.13 -3.13 -0.30
C THR A 229 20.35 -3.32 0.61
N GLN A 230 21.12 -2.26 0.84
CA GLN A 230 22.28 -2.31 1.74
C GLN A 230 21.85 -2.70 3.16
N GLU A 231 20.79 -2.11 3.70
CA GLU A 231 20.28 -2.45 5.03
C GLU A 231 19.72 -3.89 5.07
N LEU A 232 19.02 -4.33 4.00
CA LEU A 232 18.57 -5.72 3.88
C LEU A 232 19.73 -6.72 3.96
N LEU A 233 20.80 -6.52 3.17
CA LEU A 233 21.97 -7.40 3.20
C LEU A 233 22.64 -7.40 4.58
N LYS A 234 22.69 -6.28 5.26
CA LYS A 234 23.21 -6.14 6.61
C LYS A 234 22.38 -6.94 7.63
N ILE A 235 21.04 -6.83 7.60
CA ILE A 235 20.15 -7.61 8.46
C ILE A 235 20.35 -9.11 8.24
N LEU A 236 20.62 -9.53 7.01
CA LEU A 236 20.85 -10.93 6.64
C LEU A 236 22.30 -11.41 6.88
N GLY A 237 23.24 -10.52 7.23
CA GLY A 237 24.68 -10.86 7.37
C GLY A 237 25.35 -11.22 6.04
N LEU A 238 24.85 -10.69 4.91
CA LEU A 238 25.30 -11.03 3.55
C LEU A 238 26.15 -9.92 2.89
N GLU A 239 26.50 -8.84 3.59
CA GLU A 239 27.25 -7.70 3.06
C GLU A 239 28.58 -8.06 2.41
N SER A 240 29.25 -9.10 2.92
CA SER A 240 30.55 -9.54 2.40
C SER A 240 30.45 -10.60 1.29
N SER A 241 29.26 -11.20 1.11
CA SER A 241 29.06 -12.33 0.18
C SER A 241 28.23 -11.96 -1.05
N VAL A 242 27.47 -10.86 -0.98
CA VAL A 242 26.62 -10.38 -2.07
C VAL A 242 27.08 -8.98 -2.49
N LYS A 243 27.44 -8.85 -3.77
CA LYS A 243 27.83 -7.58 -4.37
C LYS A 243 26.60 -6.81 -4.85
N ILE A 244 26.57 -5.51 -4.63
CA ILE A 244 25.62 -4.60 -5.27
C ILE A 244 26.30 -3.99 -6.51
N ALA A 245 25.69 -4.18 -7.67
CA ALA A 245 26.01 -3.46 -8.89
C ALA A 245 24.99 -2.32 -9.06
N GLU A 246 25.46 -1.09 -8.93
CA GLU A 246 24.61 0.08 -9.11
C GLU A 246 24.31 0.30 -10.60
N VAL A 247 23.04 0.48 -10.94
CA VAL A 247 22.56 0.76 -12.28
C VAL A 247 21.56 1.91 -12.24
N ASP A 248 21.34 2.58 -13.34
CA ASP A 248 20.21 3.52 -13.46
C ASP A 248 18.93 2.79 -13.91
N SER A 249 17.79 3.48 -13.87
CA SER A 249 16.47 2.89 -14.20
C SER A 249 16.39 2.39 -15.64
N SER A 250 17.19 2.91 -16.57
CA SER A 250 17.16 2.49 -17.97
C SER A 250 17.63 1.04 -18.16
N TYR A 251 18.43 0.52 -17.23
CA TYR A 251 18.86 -0.89 -17.22
C TYR A 251 17.68 -1.86 -17.24
N PHE A 252 16.55 -1.48 -16.61
CA PHE A 252 15.37 -2.30 -16.53
C PHE A 252 14.21 -1.80 -17.41
N SER A 253 14.46 -0.95 -18.39
CA SER A 253 13.41 -0.30 -19.20
C SER A 253 12.47 -1.27 -19.91
N ASP A 254 12.97 -2.44 -20.32
CA ASP A 254 12.14 -3.47 -20.97
C ASP A 254 11.18 -4.16 -19.99
N GLU A 255 11.60 -4.39 -18.73
CA GLU A 255 10.76 -5.00 -17.70
C GLU A 255 9.83 -3.98 -17.04
N TYR A 256 10.34 -2.77 -16.77
CA TYR A 256 9.63 -1.70 -16.06
C TYR A 256 9.43 -0.47 -16.94
N PHE A 257 8.69 -0.64 -18.03
CA PHE A 257 8.44 0.41 -19.02
C PHE A 257 7.41 1.46 -18.59
N ALA A 258 6.54 1.15 -17.61
CA ALA A 258 5.57 2.10 -17.10
C ALA A 258 6.25 3.27 -16.38
N ALA A 259 5.75 4.48 -16.61
CA ALA A 259 6.30 5.69 -16.02
C ALA A 259 6.29 5.61 -14.48
N ARG A 260 7.45 5.89 -13.88
CA ARG A 260 7.67 5.95 -12.44
C ARG A 260 8.37 7.25 -12.08
N PRO A 261 7.92 7.98 -11.06
CA PRO A 261 8.66 9.15 -10.61
C PRO A 261 10.07 8.75 -10.12
N PRO A 262 11.07 9.63 -10.29
CA PRO A 262 12.39 9.41 -9.71
C PRO A 262 12.37 9.46 -8.19
N ASN A 263 11.45 10.22 -7.61
CA ASN A 263 11.32 10.42 -6.17
C ASN A 263 9.86 10.29 -5.70
N GLU A 264 9.62 9.38 -4.75
CA GLU A 264 8.34 9.14 -4.10
C GLU A 264 8.44 9.37 -2.58
N ARG A 265 9.37 10.20 -2.12
CA ARG A 265 9.54 10.49 -0.69
C ARG A 265 8.38 11.30 -0.14
N LEU A 266 7.71 10.74 0.88
CA LEU A 266 6.64 11.40 1.63
C LEU A 266 7.09 11.74 3.05
N VAL A 267 6.51 12.80 3.60
CA VAL A 267 6.56 13.10 5.02
C VAL A 267 5.15 13.12 5.62
N ASN A 268 4.99 12.48 6.78
CA ASN A 268 3.73 12.43 7.56
C ASN A 268 3.51 13.73 8.34
N ARG A 269 3.52 14.89 7.66
CA ARG A 269 3.51 16.20 8.33
C ARG A 269 2.25 16.39 9.16
N LYS A 270 1.10 16.05 8.60
CA LYS A 270 -0.20 16.19 9.26
C LYS A 270 -0.35 15.25 10.45
N LEU A 271 0.13 14.01 10.34
CA LEU A 271 0.17 13.07 11.47
C LEU A 271 1.07 13.58 12.59
N ASN A 272 2.25 14.14 12.26
CA ASN A 272 3.18 14.72 13.23
C ASN A 272 2.55 15.91 13.96
N LEU A 273 1.92 16.82 13.24
CA LEU A 273 1.27 18.01 13.82
C LEU A 273 0.07 17.64 14.71
N ARG A 274 -0.58 16.50 14.45
CA ARG A 274 -1.69 15.99 15.26
C ARG A 274 -1.25 15.07 16.39
N HIS A 275 0.05 14.78 16.52
CA HIS A 275 0.58 13.79 17.47
C HIS A 275 -0.02 12.39 17.29
N GLN A 276 -0.35 12.02 16.02
CA GLN A 276 -0.97 10.76 15.63
C GLN A 276 -0.06 9.91 14.75
N ASN A 277 1.24 10.20 14.69
CA ASN A 277 2.18 9.44 13.90
C ASN A 277 2.76 8.27 14.71
N HIS A 278 2.29 7.08 14.41
CA HIS A 278 2.78 5.82 15.00
C HIS A 278 3.61 4.98 14.00
N MET A 279 3.94 5.57 12.84
CA MET A 279 4.80 4.93 11.85
C MET A 279 6.25 4.98 12.33
N ARG A 280 6.87 3.80 12.46
CA ARG A 280 8.27 3.68 12.93
C ARG A 280 9.26 4.04 11.83
N ASP A 281 10.53 4.18 12.20
CA ASP A 281 11.65 4.31 11.25
C ASP A 281 11.70 3.08 10.33
N TRP A 282 12.03 3.30 9.05
CA TRP A 282 12.00 2.25 8.04
C TRP A 282 12.99 1.11 8.30
N LYS A 283 14.15 1.39 8.94
CA LYS A 283 15.13 0.36 9.30
C LYS A 283 14.61 -0.57 10.38
N VAL A 284 13.93 0.01 11.38
CA VAL A 284 13.28 -0.77 12.45
C VAL A 284 12.18 -1.65 11.87
N ALA A 285 11.34 -1.09 11.00
CA ALA A 285 10.26 -1.80 10.34
C ALA A 285 10.77 -2.89 9.38
N LEU A 286 11.83 -2.62 8.61
CA LEU A 286 12.46 -3.59 7.72
C LEU A 286 13.07 -4.76 8.51
N ASN A 287 13.78 -4.46 9.61
CA ASN A 287 14.36 -5.51 10.45
C ASN A 287 13.28 -6.44 11.03
N GLU A 288 12.18 -5.91 11.56
CA GLU A 288 11.05 -6.70 12.04
C GLU A 288 10.45 -7.53 10.90
N TYR A 289 10.20 -6.93 9.75
CA TYR A 289 9.65 -7.63 8.58
C TYR A 289 10.50 -8.81 8.13
N ILE A 290 11.83 -8.62 8.05
CA ILE A 290 12.75 -9.71 7.66
C ILE A 290 12.82 -10.79 8.74
N THR A 291 12.87 -10.41 10.01
CA THR A 291 12.90 -11.36 11.12
C THR A 291 11.63 -12.21 11.20
N ASP A 292 10.46 -11.59 11.05
CA ASP A 292 9.17 -12.27 11.24
C ASP A 292 8.81 -13.18 10.04
N TYR A 293 9.22 -12.82 8.82
CA TYR A 293 8.73 -13.51 7.62
C TYR A 293 9.80 -14.23 6.81
N TYR A 294 11.09 -13.91 6.99
CA TYR A 294 12.16 -14.43 6.14
C TYR A 294 13.29 -15.12 6.90
N GLN A 295 13.18 -15.31 8.21
CA GLN A 295 14.23 -15.93 9.05
C GLN A 295 14.73 -17.27 8.50
N ASP A 296 13.84 -18.11 7.98
CA ASP A 296 14.15 -19.44 7.41
C ASP A 296 14.06 -19.48 5.87
N TYR A 297 13.78 -18.35 5.23
CA TYR A 297 13.49 -18.31 3.79
C TYR A 297 14.71 -18.64 2.93
N LEU A 298 15.92 -18.31 3.39
CA LEU A 298 17.18 -18.56 2.68
C LEU A 298 17.85 -19.89 3.05
N LYS A 299 17.32 -20.63 4.02
CA LYS A 299 17.75 -21.98 4.38
C LYS A 299 17.10 -22.98 3.40
#